data_25484a1bae012b1f5567be4037e658fb
#
_entry.id   25484a1bae012b1f5567be4037e658fb
#
_cell.length_a   1.000
_cell.length_b   1.000
_cell.length_c   1.000
_cell.angle_alpha   90.00
_cell.angle_beta   90.00
_cell.angle_gamma   90.00
#
_symmetry.space_group_name_H-M   'P 1'
#
loop_
_entity.id
_entity.type
_entity.pdbx_description
1 polymer ?
#
loop_
_entity_poly.entity_id
_entity_poly.type
_entity_poly.pdbx_seq_one_letter_code
_entity_poly.pdbx_strand_id
1 'polypeptide(L)'
;MLTYPPVKKVSVVIPVYNEQDSLPELLRRTDTACATLGRQYEILLIDDGSSDDSARMLTEAAEAEGSHVVAVLLNRNYGQHSAIMAGFSHVTGDLIITLDADLQNPPEEIPRLVEKADEGYDVVGTVRQNRQDSIFRKTASKMINRLIQRTTGKAMGDYGCMLRAYRRHIIDAMLNC
;
A
#
# COMPACT_ATOMS: atom_id res chain seq x y z
N MET A 1 3.39 25.29 -9.09
CA MET A 1 3.56 24.18 -8.16
C MET A 1 2.46 24.29 -7.12
N LEU A 2 1.56 23.34 -7.02
CA LEU A 2 0.52 23.37 -5.99
C LEU A 2 1.22 23.18 -4.64
N THR A 3 1.11 24.13 -3.73
CA THR A 3 1.65 24.02 -2.38
C THR A 3 0.64 23.30 -1.49
N TYR A 4 0.81 22.01 -1.33
CA TYR A 4 0.04 21.25 -0.35
C TYR A 4 0.59 21.48 1.07
N PRO A 5 -0.27 21.41 2.10
CA PRO A 5 0.21 21.38 3.47
C PRO A 5 1.07 20.11 3.69
N PRO A 6 2.04 20.17 4.61
CA PRO A 6 2.85 18.99 4.94
C PRO A 6 1.96 17.86 5.45
N VAL A 7 2.33 16.62 5.12
CA VAL A 7 1.63 15.43 5.59
C VAL A 7 1.72 15.35 7.12
N LYS A 8 0.59 15.27 7.81
CA LYS A 8 0.52 15.16 9.28
C LYS A 8 0.31 13.72 9.74
N LYS A 9 -0.51 12.97 9.00
CA LYS A 9 -0.82 11.57 9.30
C LYS A 9 -0.70 10.70 8.05
N VAL A 10 -0.09 9.53 8.21
CA VAL A 10 0.07 8.51 7.16
C VAL A 10 -0.81 7.31 7.45
N SER A 11 -1.55 6.82 6.46
CA SER A 11 -2.28 5.54 6.52
C SER A 11 -1.61 4.55 5.58
N VAL A 12 -1.13 3.43 6.10
CA VAL A 12 -0.56 2.33 5.30
C VAL A 12 -1.63 1.27 5.12
N VAL A 13 -2.03 0.97 3.89
CA VAL A 13 -3.09 0.00 3.53
C VAL A 13 -2.45 -1.25 2.96
N ILE A 14 -2.67 -2.38 3.59
CA ILE A 14 -2.07 -3.68 3.27
C ILE A 14 -3.18 -4.73 3.11
N PRO A 15 -3.50 -5.16 1.89
CA PRO A 15 -4.40 -6.29 1.68
C PRO A 15 -3.68 -7.59 2.06
N VAL A 16 -4.37 -8.46 2.78
CA VAL A 16 -3.86 -9.73 3.31
C VAL A 16 -4.75 -10.86 2.84
N TYR A 17 -4.16 -11.93 2.32
CA TYR A 17 -4.86 -13.17 1.98
C TYR A 17 -3.95 -14.38 2.12
N ASN A 18 -4.13 -15.16 3.19
CA ASN A 18 -3.31 -16.34 3.52
C ASN A 18 -1.81 -16.00 3.63
N GLU A 19 -1.47 -15.05 4.48
CA GLU A 19 -0.11 -14.53 4.67
C GLU A 19 0.39 -14.69 6.11
N GLN A 20 -0.12 -15.69 6.84
CA GLN A 20 0.23 -15.92 8.25
C GLN A 20 1.75 -15.96 8.53
N ASP A 21 2.54 -16.48 7.58
CA ASP A 21 3.99 -16.65 7.76
C ASP A 21 4.76 -15.32 7.59
N SER A 22 4.26 -14.41 6.74
CA SER A 22 4.89 -13.11 6.46
C SER A 22 4.46 -12.01 7.43
N LEU A 23 3.26 -12.11 8.01
CA LEU A 23 2.64 -11.07 8.84
C LEU A 23 3.49 -10.56 10.01
N PRO A 24 4.13 -11.40 10.83
CA PRO A 24 4.91 -10.92 11.98
C PRO A 24 6.06 -10.00 11.55
N GLU A 25 6.78 -10.38 10.52
CA GLU A 25 7.91 -9.60 10.01
C GLU A 25 7.42 -8.36 9.25
N LEU A 26 6.35 -8.47 8.48
CA LEU A 26 5.72 -7.34 7.79
C LEU A 26 5.29 -6.26 8.77
N LEU A 27 4.56 -6.63 9.83
CA LEU A 27 4.11 -5.71 10.86
C LEU A 27 5.27 -5.01 11.56
N ARG A 28 6.24 -5.79 12.02
CA ARG A 28 7.43 -5.25 12.68
C ARG A 28 8.18 -4.24 11.80
N ARG A 29 8.41 -4.57 10.52
CA ARG A 29 9.13 -3.71 9.59
C ARG A 29 8.33 -2.46 9.22
N THR A 30 7.01 -2.60 8.98
CA THR A 30 6.13 -1.49 8.64
C THR A 30 6.02 -0.51 9.80
N ASP A 31 5.81 -1.01 11.03
CA ASP A 31 5.74 -0.18 12.23
C ASP A 31 7.07 0.56 12.47
N THR A 32 8.20 -0.16 12.38
CA THR A 32 9.54 0.45 12.49
C THR A 32 9.74 1.56 11.47
N ALA A 33 9.39 1.33 10.20
CA ALA A 33 9.54 2.33 9.14
C ALA A 33 8.64 3.56 9.39
N CYS A 34 7.39 3.35 9.81
CA CYS A 34 6.46 4.43 10.13
C CYS A 34 6.89 5.24 11.36
N ALA A 35 7.42 4.59 12.39
CA ALA A 35 7.91 5.27 13.60
C ALA A 35 9.05 6.27 13.30
N THR A 36 9.85 6.03 12.25
CA THR A 36 10.92 6.98 11.84
C THR A 36 10.40 8.28 11.24
N LEU A 37 9.11 8.33 10.84
CA LEU A 37 8.52 9.51 10.19
C LEU A 37 8.38 10.71 11.12
N GLY A 38 8.37 10.52 12.46
CA GLY A 38 8.09 11.57 13.44
C GLY A 38 6.70 12.20 13.28
N ARG A 39 5.74 11.45 12.74
CA ARG A 39 4.36 11.85 12.42
C ARG A 39 3.38 10.81 12.91
N GLN A 40 2.10 11.18 12.99
CA GLN A 40 1.06 10.20 13.26
C GLN A 40 0.94 9.21 12.11
N TYR A 41 0.67 7.96 12.42
CA TYR A 41 0.42 6.92 11.41
C TYR A 41 -0.57 5.88 11.92
N GLU A 42 -1.11 5.13 10.99
CA GLU A 42 -1.93 3.95 11.21
C GLU A 42 -1.60 2.91 10.13
N ILE A 43 -1.72 1.64 10.48
CA ILE A 43 -1.50 0.50 9.59
C ILE A 43 -2.82 -0.25 9.45
N LEU A 44 -3.45 -0.13 8.28
CA LEU A 44 -4.71 -0.82 8.00
C LEU A 44 -4.40 -2.15 7.32
N LEU A 45 -4.73 -3.24 7.98
CA LEU A 45 -4.60 -4.60 7.47
C LEU A 45 -6.00 -5.08 7.07
N ILE A 46 -6.18 -5.39 5.80
CA ILE A 46 -7.46 -5.80 5.25
C ILE A 46 -7.39 -7.28 4.92
N ASP A 47 -7.98 -8.12 5.77
CA ASP A 47 -8.11 -9.55 5.49
C ASP A 47 -9.15 -9.78 4.40
N ASP A 48 -8.72 -10.32 3.27
CA ASP A 48 -9.58 -10.66 2.13
C ASP A 48 -10.15 -12.08 2.25
N GLY A 49 -10.66 -12.43 3.46
CA GLY A 49 -11.28 -13.71 3.73
C GLY A 49 -10.28 -14.86 3.76
N SER A 50 -9.18 -14.73 4.48
CA SER A 50 -8.16 -15.76 4.65
C SER A 50 -8.75 -17.03 5.29
N SER A 51 -8.18 -18.17 4.93
CA SER A 51 -8.53 -19.50 5.47
C SER A 51 -7.49 -20.02 6.47
N ASP A 52 -6.37 -19.34 6.62
CA ASP A 52 -5.30 -19.59 7.58
C ASP A 52 -5.47 -18.73 8.85
N ASP A 53 -4.42 -18.64 9.68
CA ASP A 53 -4.44 -17.86 10.92
C ASP A 53 -4.33 -16.34 10.72
N SER A 54 -4.26 -15.83 9.47
CA SER A 54 -4.08 -14.41 9.18
C SER A 54 -5.10 -13.53 9.89
N ALA A 55 -6.41 -13.81 9.74
CA ALA A 55 -7.48 -13.01 10.34
C ALA A 55 -7.35 -12.89 11.88
N ARG A 56 -7.01 -14.00 12.57
CA ARG A 56 -6.77 -14.00 14.01
C ARG A 56 -5.58 -13.12 14.36
N MET A 57 -4.46 -13.25 13.64
CA MET A 57 -3.24 -12.47 13.88
C MET A 57 -3.46 -10.97 13.68
N LEU A 58 -4.25 -10.57 12.68
CA LEU A 58 -4.61 -9.19 12.44
C LEU A 58 -5.42 -8.62 13.61
N THR A 59 -6.39 -9.39 14.11
CA THR A 59 -7.22 -8.99 15.25
C THR A 59 -6.37 -8.80 16.49
N GLU A 60 -5.51 -9.76 16.84
CA GLU A 60 -4.58 -9.68 17.97
C GLU A 60 -3.64 -8.46 17.86
N ALA A 61 -3.12 -8.19 16.66
CA ALA A 61 -2.27 -7.02 16.43
C ALA A 61 -3.03 -5.70 16.62
N ALA A 62 -4.30 -5.63 16.23
CA ALA A 62 -5.12 -4.43 16.40
C ALA A 62 -5.53 -4.19 17.87
N GLU A 63 -5.75 -5.27 18.64
CA GLU A 63 -6.15 -5.21 20.05
C GLU A 63 -4.97 -5.00 21.01
N ALA A 64 -3.73 -5.07 20.54
CA ALA A 64 -2.54 -4.87 21.35
C ALA A 64 -2.51 -3.44 21.92
N GLU A 65 -2.11 -3.29 23.19
CA GLU A 65 -2.01 -1.99 23.85
C GLU A 65 -1.03 -1.07 23.10
N GLY A 66 -1.47 0.15 22.81
CA GLY A 66 -0.67 1.14 22.07
C GLY A 66 -0.52 0.84 20.58
N SER A 67 -1.29 -0.10 20.04
CA SER A 67 -1.23 -0.48 18.63
C SER A 67 -1.61 0.67 17.68
N HIS A 68 -0.91 0.77 16.57
CA HIS A 68 -1.25 1.61 15.42
C HIS A 68 -2.00 0.83 14.33
N VAL A 69 -2.33 -0.43 14.60
CA VAL A 69 -2.98 -1.35 13.65
C VAL A 69 -4.49 -1.21 13.70
N VAL A 70 -5.10 -1.20 12.54
CA VAL A 70 -6.55 -1.32 12.33
C VAL A 70 -6.79 -2.55 11.48
N ALA A 71 -7.53 -3.53 11.98
CA ALA A 71 -7.91 -4.73 11.24
C ALA A 71 -9.30 -4.57 10.62
N VAL A 72 -9.41 -4.85 9.31
CA VAL A 72 -10.67 -4.91 8.57
C VAL A 72 -10.80 -6.31 7.99
N LEU A 73 -11.82 -7.06 8.44
CA LEU A 73 -12.03 -8.44 8.04
C LEU A 73 -13.19 -8.53 7.05
N LEU A 74 -12.89 -8.96 5.82
CA LEU A 74 -13.92 -9.23 4.82
C LEU A 74 -14.47 -10.65 5.02
N ASN A 75 -15.75 -10.83 4.75
CA ASN A 75 -16.43 -12.11 5.01
C ASN A 75 -16.09 -13.23 3.99
N ARG A 76 -15.38 -12.90 2.90
CA ARG A 76 -14.87 -13.83 1.88
C ARG A 76 -13.83 -13.14 1.01
N ASN A 77 -13.15 -13.89 0.17
CA ASN A 77 -12.23 -13.34 -0.83
C ASN A 77 -13.01 -12.59 -1.93
N TYR A 78 -12.71 -11.31 -2.09
CA TYR A 78 -13.22 -10.41 -3.14
C TYR A 78 -12.13 -9.97 -4.10
N GLY A 79 -10.87 -10.34 -3.84
CA GLY A 79 -9.68 -9.97 -4.60
C GLY A 79 -9.01 -8.70 -4.08
N GLN A 80 -7.68 -8.63 -4.30
CA GLN A 80 -6.78 -7.59 -3.79
C GLN A 80 -7.29 -6.16 -4.00
N HIS A 81 -7.86 -5.86 -5.18
CA HIS A 81 -8.38 -4.52 -5.48
C HIS A 81 -9.57 -4.14 -4.60
N SER A 82 -10.47 -5.09 -4.35
CA SER A 82 -11.63 -4.88 -3.48
C SER A 82 -11.20 -4.67 -2.03
N ALA A 83 -10.21 -5.45 -1.55
CA ALA A 83 -9.63 -5.28 -0.23
C ALA A 83 -8.99 -3.90 -0.06
N ILE A 84 -8.23 -3.41 -1.07
CA ILE A 84 -7.65 -2.07 -1.05
C ILE A 84 -8.74 -1.00 -1.01
N MET A 85 -9.79 -1.12 -1.82
CA MET A 85 -10.91 -0.16 -1.80
C MET A 85 -11.64 -0.16 -0.46
N ALA A 86 -11.83 -1.33 0.16
CA ALA A 86 -12.34 -1.42 1.52
C ALA A 86 -11.41 -0.70 2.52
N GLY A 87 -10.09 -0.88 2.40
CA GLY A 87 -9.11 -0.15 3.20
C GLY A 87 -9.22 1.36 3.01
N PHE A 88 -9.34 1.84 1.78
CA PHE A 88 -9.46 3.27 1.47
C PHE A 88 -10.68 3.93 2.14
N SER A 89 -11.77 3.20 2.36
CA SER A 89 -12.94 3.73 3.06
C SER A 89 -12.73 3.90 4.58
N HIS A 90 -11.68 3.31 5.16
CA HIS A 90 -11.38 3.36 6.59
C HIS A 90 -10.16 4.24 6.94
N VAL A 91 -9.38 4.69 5.96
CA VAL A 91 -8.19 5.51 6.21
C VAL A 91 -8.54 6.89 6.79
N THR A 92 -7.68 7.41 7.66
CA THR A 92 -7.85 8.74 8.29
C THR A 92 -6.68 9.70 8.03
N GLY A 93 -5.58 9.22 7.42
CA GLY A 93 -4.38 10.01 7.14
C GLY A 93 -4.51 10.97 5.95
N ASP A 94 -3.59 11.90 5.82
CA ASP A 94 -3.47 12.87 4.72
C ASP A 94 -2.79 12.27 3.49
N LEU A 95 -1.94 11.26 3.73
CA LEU A 95 -1.24 10.47 2.74
C LEU A 95 -1.55 9.00 2.95
N ILE A 96 -1.97 8.33 1.90
CA ILE A 96 -2.32 6.92 1.91
C ILE A 96 -1.27 6.15 1.13
N ILE A 97 -0.67 5.13 1.74
CA ILE A 97 0.36 4.29 1.13
C ILE A 97 -0.20 2.87 1.00
N THR A 98 -0.16 2.30 -0.20
CA THR A 98 -0.49 0.89 -0.42
C THR A 98 0.78 0.05 -0.40
N LEU A 99 0.75 -1.13 0.22
CA LEU A 99 1.87 -2.04 0.35
C LEU A 99 1.38 -3.49 0.22
N ASP A 100 2.12 -4.36 -0.46
CA ASP A 100 1.84 -5.80 -0.53
C ASP A 100 2.29 -6.52 0.75
N ALA A 101 1.56 -7.59 1.14
CA ALA A 101 1.87 -8.37 2.33
C ALA A 101 3.05 -9.36 2.16
N ASP A 102 3.49 -9.62 0.93
CA ASP A 102 4.49 -10.64 0.57
C ASP A 102 5.96 -10.21 0.76
N LEU A 103 6.20 -9.02 1.34
CA LEU A 103 7.53 -8.44 1.57
C LEU A 103 8.41 -8.26 0.31
N GLN A 104 7.86 -8.40 -0.91
CA GLN A 104 8.61 -8.10 -2.13
C GLN A 104 8.92 -6.61 -2.28
N ASN A 105 8.08 -5.78 -1.69
CA ASN A 105 8.31 -4.34 -1.57
C ASN A 105 8.72 -4.03 -0.13
N PRO A 106 9.93 -3.47 0.10
CA PRO A 106 10.41 -3.23 1.46
C PRO A 106 9.65 -2.07 2.12
N PRO A 107 9.06 -2.27 3.32
CA PRO A 107 8.41 -1.19 4.08
C PRO A 107 9.34 0.00 4.38
N GLU A 108 10.64 -0.21 4.39
CA GLU A 108 11.68 0.80 4.61
C GLU A 108 11.69 1.91 3.55
N GLU A 109 11.02 1.72 2.41
CA GLU A 109 10.83 2.77 1.40
C GLU A 109 9.70 3.76 1.75
N ILE A 110 8.88 3.48 2.77
CA ILE A 110 7.78 4.36 3.21
C ILE A 110 8.26 5.79 3.49
N PRO A 111 9.34 6.03 4.28
CA PRO A 111 9.82 7.38 4.54
C PRO A 111 10.15 8.15 3.27
N ARG A 112 10.74 7.49 2.29
CA ARG A 112 11.09 8.11 1.01
C ARG A 112 9.87 8.51 0.18
N LEU A 113 8.79 7.71 0.24
CA LEU A 113 7.52 8.07 -0.40
C LEU A 113 6.88 9.29 0.26
N VAL A 114 6.93 9.37 1.59
CA VAL A 114 6.43 10.51 2.37
C VAL A 114 7.22 11.79 2.03
N GLU A 115 8.55 11.71 1.98
CA GLU A 115 9.42 12.82 1.59
C GLU A 115 9.06 13.34 0.18
N LYS A 116 8.86 12.45 -0.79
CA LYS A 116 8.44 12.83 -2.14
C LYS A 116 7.05 13.44 -2.18
N ALA A 117 6.11 12.95 -1.39
CA ALA A 117 4.80 13.57 -1.27
C ALA A 117 4.89 14.99 -0.68
N ASP A 118 5.79 15.24 0.27
CA ASP A 118 6.01 16.58 0.83
C ASP A 118 6.61 17.58 -0.18
N GLU A 119 7.30 17.08 -1.22
CA GLU A 119 7.75 17.91 -2.35
C GLU A 119 6.58 18.43 -3.21
N GLY A 120 5.32 17.99 -2.94
CA GLY A 120 4.11 18.47 -3.62
C GLY A 120 3.56 17.53 -4.69
N TYR A 121 3.95 16.25 -4.68
CA TYR A 121 3.37 15.24 -5.58
C TYR A 121 2.06 14.68 -5.03
N ASP A 122 1.05 14.53 -5.90
CA ASP A 122 -0.25 13.92 -5.56
C ASP A 122 -0.17 12.40 -5.48
N VAL A 123 0.64 11.80 -6.35
CA VAL A 123 0.86 10.37 -6.44
C VAL A 123 2.35 10.10 -6.60
N VAL A 124 2.89 9.24 -5.75
CA VAL A 124 4.28 8.77 -5.81
C VAL A 124 4.28 7.26 -5.97
N GLY A 125 4.89 6.77 -7.03
CA GLY A 125 5.05 5.34 -7.29
C GLY A 125 6.51 4.90 -7.20
N THR A 126 6.75 3.66 -6.77
CA THR A 126 8.07 3.05 -6.81
C THR A 126 8.27 2.25 -8.09
N VAL A 127 9.53 2.12 -8.52
CA VAL A 127 9.93 1.27 -9.64
C VAL A 127 10.85 0.18 -9.11
N ARG A 128 10.48 -1.09 -9.30
CA ARG A 128 11.31 -2.23 -8.88
C ARG A 128 12.62 -2.26 -9.68
N GLN A 129 13.77 -2.06 -9.03
CA GLN A 129 15.07 -2.05 -9.69
C GLN A 129 15.59 -3.46 -10.04
N ASN A 130 15.21 -4.50 -9.27
CA ASN A 130 15.69 -5.88 -9.46
C ASN A 130 14.53 -6.87 -9.65
N ARG A 131 13.88 -6.83 -10.81
CA ARG A 131 12.92 -7.86 -11.19
C ARG A 131 13.66 -9.19 -11.47
N GLN A 132 13.51 -10.17 -10.59
CA GLN A 132 13.90 -11.57 -10.85
C GLN A 132 12.82 -12.33 -11.67
N ASP A 133 12.08 -11.63 -12.51
CA ASP A 133 11.09 -12.24 -13.38
C ASP A 133 11.74 -13.02 -14.51
N SER A 134 11.14 -14.16 -14.87
CA SER A 134 11.53 -14.90 -16.07
C SER A 134 11.44 -14.02 -17.33
N ILE A 135 12.31 -14.26 -18.31
CA ILE A 135 12.41 -13.48 -19.57
C ILE A 135 11.03 -13.34 -20.25
N PHE A 136 10.19 -14.36 -20.14
CA PHE A 136 8.84 -14.39 -20.72
C PHE A 136 7.90 -13.36 -20.05
N ARG A 137 7.94 -13.24 -18.73
CA ARG A 137 7.15 -12.25 -17.96
C ARG A 137 7.62 -10.82 -18.23
N LYS A 138 8.93 -10.60 -18.38
CA LYS A 138 9.51 -9.27 -18.73
C LYS A 138 9.02 -8.79 -20.09
N THR A 139 8.91 -9.70 -21.07
CA THR A 139 8.51 -9.37 -22.44
C THR A 139 7.00 -9.07 -22.50
N ALA A 140 6.16 -9.86 -21.84
CA ALA A 140 4.71 -9.64 -21.75
C ALA A 140 4.39 -8.31 -21.04
N SER A 141 5.05 -8.02 -19.92
CA SER A 141 4.89 -6.75 -19.17
C SER A 141 5.30 -5.54 -20.01
N LYS A 142 6.41 -5.62 -20.78
CA LYS A 142 6.82 -4.52 -21.68
C LYS A 142 5.82 -4.27 -22.80
N MET A 143 5.18 -5.32 -23.31
CA MET A 143 4.18 -5.17 -24.39
C MET A 143 2.89 -4.54 -23.86
N ILE A 144 2.43 -4.94 -22.66
CA ILE A 144 1.26 -4.36 -21.99
C ILE A 144 1.53 -2.90 -21.61
N ASN A 145 2.68 -2.59 -21.02
CA ASN A 145 3.06 -1.22 -20.66
C ASN A 145 3.13 -0.31 -21.90
N ARG A 146 3.64 -0.81 -23.04
CA ARG A 146 3.67 -0.06 -24.31
C ARG A 146 2.27 0.20 -24.88
N LEU A 147 1.35 -0.75 -24.71
CA LEU A 147 -0.05 -0.58 -25.12
C LEU A 147 -0.76 0.47 -24.24
N ILE A 148 -0.62 0.39 -22.92
CA ILE A 148 -1.19 1.35 -21.96
C ILE A 148 -0.60 2.76 -22.19
N GLN A 149 0.71 2.86 -22.45
CA GLN A 149 1.37 4.13 -22.73
C GLN A 149 0.83 4.79 -24.02
N ARG A 150 0.46 3.99 -25.04
CA ARG A 150 -0.17 4.49 -26.26
C ARG A 150 -1.58 4.99 -26.05
N THR A 151 -2.33 4.42 -25.11
CA THR A 151 -3.72 4.79 -24.83
C THR A 151 -3.84 5.94 -23.83
N THR A 152 -2.92 6.04 -22.85
CA THR A 152 -2.99 7.04 -21.75
C THR A 152 -2.05 8.23 -21.94
N GLY A 153 -1.09 8.16 -22.87
CA GLY A 153 -0.10 9.19 -23.12
C GLY A 153 0.93 9.42 -22.00
N LYS A 154 0.87 8.65 -20.90
CA LYS A 154 1.77 8.76 -19.75
C LYS A 154 2.68 7.53 -19.63
N ALA A 155 3.99 7.75 -19.50
CA ALA A 155 4.96 6.70 -19.24
C ALA A 155 5.05 6.45 -17.72
N MET A 156 4.49 5.35 -17.23
CA MET A 156 4.80 4.84 -15.89
C MET A 156 5.72 3.62 -16.03
N GLY A 157 6.80 3.61 -15.25
CA GLY A 157 7.85 2.59 -15.38
C GLY A 157 7.46 1.18 -14.94
N ASP A 158 6.53 1.05 -13.99
CA ASP A 158 6.03 -0.24 -13.50
C ASP A 158 4.59 -0.10 -12.97
N TYR A 159 3.62 -0.58 -13.75
CA TYR A 159 2.21 -0.60 -13.35
C TYR A 159 1.90 -1.70 -12.31
N GLY A 160 2.80 -2.68 -12.15
CA GLY A 160 2.61 -3.81 -11.24
C GLY A 160 3.17 -3.61 -9.83
N CYS A 161 3.78 -2.46 -9.51
CA CYS A 161 4.25 -2.19 -8.17
C CYS A 161 3.12 -1.59 -7.32
N MET A 162 2.77 -2.28 -6.22
CA MET A 162 1.71 -1.83 -5.32
C MET A 162 2.19 -0.81 -4.28
N LEU A 163 3.51 -0.66 -4.07
CA LEU A 163 4.04 0.33 -3.15
C LEU A 163 3.92 1.73 -3.77
N ARG A 164 2.86 2.44 -3.39
CA ARG A 164 2.52 3.77 -3.89
C ARG A 164 1.95 4.63 -2.78
N ALA A 165 2.19 5.93 -2.88
CA ALA A 165 1.58 6.93 -2.01
C ALA A 165 0.60 7.80 -2.80
N TYR A 166 -0.52 8.13 -2.18
CA TYR A 166 -1.60 8.94 -2.73
C TYR A 166 -2.00 10.02 -1.73
N ARG A 167 -2.16 11.25 -2.17
CA ARG A 167 -2.80 12.29 -1.36
C ARG A 167 -4.27 11.96 -1.13
N ARG A 168 -4.83 12.37 0.02
CA ARG A 168 -6.22 12.11 0.43
C ARG A 168 -7.23 12.40 -0.68
N HIS A 169 -7.16 13.54 -1.33
CA HIS A 169 -8.14 13.94 -2.37
C HIS A 169 -8.17 12.99 -3.57
N ILE A 170 -7.06 12.28 -3.86
CA ILE A 170 -7.01 11.23 -4.89
C ILE A 170 -7.82 10.02 -4.47
N ILE A 171 -7.68 9.61 -3.19
CA ILE A 171 -8.47 8.49 -2.63
C ILE A 171 -9.96 8.85 -2.59
N ASP A 172 -10.30 10.07 -2.16
CA ASP A 172 -11.68 10.55 -2.13
C ASP A 172 -12.30 10.55 -3.53
N ALA A 173 -11.54 10.93 -4.57
CA ALA A 173 -11.98 10.85 -5.96
C ALA A 173 -12.19 9.40 -6.42
N MET A 174 -11.33 8.45 -6.01
CA MET A 174 -11.46 7.03 -6.35
C MET A 174 -12.70 6.39 -5.70
N LEU A 175 -13.03 6.78 -4.46
CA LEU A 175 -14.20 6.25 -3.74
C LEU A 175 -15.52 6.79 -4.28
N ASN A 176 -15.52 7.91 -5.00
CA ASN A 176 -16.72 8.55 -5.58
C ASN A 176 -16.94 8.19 -7.07
N CYS A 177 -16.11 7.33 -7.67
CA CYS A 177 -16.29 6.83 -9.04
C CYS A 177 -17.06 5.51 -9.04
#